data_7df3d5aeb930a66f899caab5a3593208
#
_entry.id   7df3d5aeb930a66f899caab5a3593208
#
_cell.length_a   1.000
_cell.length_b   1.000
_cell.length_c   1.000
_cell.angle_alpha   90.00
_cell.angle_beta   90.00
_cell.angle_gamma   90.00
#
_symmetry.space_group_name_H-M   'P 1'
#
loop_
_entity.id
_entity.type
_entity.pdbx_description
1 polymer ?
#
loop_
_entity_poly.entity_id
_entity_poly.type
_entity_poly.pdbx_seq_one_letter_code
_entity_poly.pdbx_strand_id
1 'polypeptide(L)'
;MGEREGVGKYWNEVVIQTNTKTIITHPLSPPNMFFLTATLPKSARKTHQKQPFHSEFQRNLWRKSSYGLSLGQFSLILRPQNEPILEFDMKKDRLISLTRVLAVAFFLFSAAVAHAQEEATFSGSIDSLWSNPNNWAEGIKPNENVNYVTINADVLVDENVTIQNLLNAAPCTLTVQSGKKLTVSASIVWSNSDFILEDGAQLVYDDPLQVTVKKKITAYDENNHFWDVIASPIVADIMPSIENGFLTDPETGYALYAFDEASRSFLNFKETPFPIVSGKGYLYSNALDTTLLFTGLTHGSGTSLAVGLDYHAANGNVAGCNLVGNPLPCNAYPDRSYYLIDDVSYRLAPVAFSSATEVKPCTGIFVKADEANETVAFSRDNGLQSAHNRGYIEISVVKSNAQSNILDQAILSFNPDDNLRKMVFDLDFPRVYFSEGNNEMAILSIDSVDALPLKFKVAENGSYTLRFEPKGLDLNFLRLIDNLNGNNIDLLATPNYTFNATANDYSSRFRLIFDPHYGVEEYQNQEFAYYSNGEIHLVADNKDASLQVIDMMGRVVVSVGGPTRCVPTSGMTAGVYVLRLIEGNCVRVQKIVIN
;
A
#
# COMPACT_ATOMS: atom_id res chain seq x y z
N MET A 1 -26.23 0.14 -42.83
CA MET A 1 -25.22 1.10 -43.19
C MET A 1 -24.49 1.34 -41.89
N GLY A 2 -23.44 0.70 -41.65
CA GLY A 2 -22.04 0.80 -42.07
C GLY A 2 -21.41 1.76 -41.07
N GLU A 3 -20.47 1.47 -40.34
CA GLU A 3 -19.13 0.99 -40.65
C GLU A 3 -18.39 0.46 -39.39
N ARG A 4 -17.55 -0.49 -39.63
CA ARG A 4 -16.59 -1.05 -38.67
C ARG A 4 -15.32 -0.20 -38.69
N GLU A 5 -14.83 0.21 -37.55
CA GLU A 5 -13.41 0.58 -37.35
C GLU A 5 -12.84 -0.41 -36.36
N GLY A 6 -11.86 -1.07 -36.64
CA GLY A 6 -10.55 -1.03 -37.15
C GLY A 6 -9.60 -1.17 -35.96
N VAL A 7 -9.43 -2.45 -35.41
CA VAL A 7 -8.41 -2.76 -34.39
C VAL A 7 -7.04 -2.65 -35.05
N GLY A 8 -6.30 -1.60 -34.75
CA GLY A 8 -4.92 -1.42 -35.16
C GLY A 8 -3.99 -2.41 -34.45
N LYS A 9 -3.56 -3.44 -35.16
CA LYS A 9 -2.47 -4.31 -34.74
C LYS A 9 -1.15 -3.55 -34.87
N TYR A 10 -0.48 -3.30 -33.77
CA TYR A 10 0.91 -2.87 -33.79
C TYR A 10 1.80 -4.06 -34.16
N TRP A 11 2.44 -3.97 -35.34
CA TRP A 11 3.43 -4.92 -35.79
C TRP A 11 4.81 -4.38 -35.48
N ASN A 12 5.62 -5.15 -34.72
CA ASN A 12 7.04 -4.89 -34.58
C ASN A 12 7.78 -5.56 -35.75
N GLU A 13 8.40 -4.76 -36.61
CA GLU A 13 9.19 -5.24 -37.73
C GLU A 13 10.66 -5.40 -37.34
N VAL A 14 11.24 -6.55 -37.62
CA VAL A 14 12.69 -6.76 -37.53
C VAL A 14 13.32 -6.51 -38.90
N VAL A 15 14.16 -5.48 -38.99
CA VAL A 15 14.85 -5.10 -40.22
C VAL A 15 16.26 -5.68 -40.21
N ILE A 16 16.53 -6.60 -41.16
CA ILE A 16 17.89 -7.10 -41.41
C ILE A 16 18.44 -6.43 -42.65
N GLN A 17 19.44 -5.58 -42.47
CA GLN A 17 20.16 -4.96 -43.59
C GLN A 17 21.35 -5.82 -44.04
N THR A 18 21.29 -6.29 -45.27
CA THR A 18 22.46 -6.79 -45.99
C THR A 18 22.88 -5.73 -47.04
N ASN A 19 24.16 -5.67 -47.41
CA ASN A 19 24.71 -4.64 -48.28
C ASN A 19 23.99 -4.43 -49.62
N THR A 20 22.85 -5.06 -49.87
CA THR A 20 22.09 -4.88 -51.13
C THR A 20 20.58 -5.15 -51.04
N LYS A 21 19.99 -5.61 -49.93
CA LYS A 21 18.53 -5.74 -49.80
C LYS A 21 18.10 -5.76 -48.32
N THR A 22 17.03 -5.07 -48.02
CA THR A 22 16.33 -5.13 -46.74
C THR A 22 15.32 -6.28 -46.77
N ILE A 23 15.34 -7.16 -45.79
CA ILE A 23 14.37 -8.26 -45.62
C ILE A 23 13.65 -8.03 -44.30
N ILE A 24 12.32 -7.95 -44.34
CA ILE A 24 11.46 -7.74 -43.20
C ILE A 24 10.89 -9.10 -42.77
N THR A 25 11.02 -9.47 -41.48
CA THR A 25 10.43 -10.70 -40.91
C THR A 25 9.69 -10.41 -39.60
N HIS A 26 8.61 -11.14 -39.35
CA HIS A 26 7.71 -11.01 -38.20
C HIS A 26 8.13 -11.84 -36.99
N PRO A 27 7.43 -11.67 -35.80
CA PRO A 27 8.01 -11.02 -34.62
C PRO A 27 8.54 -12.03 -33.60
N LEU A 28 9.44 -11.60 -32.75
CA LEU A 28 9.87 -12.34 -31.55
C LEU A 28 9.79 -11.40 -30.35
N SER A 29 9.18 -11.87 -29.28
CA SER A 29 8.99 -11.14 -28.01
C SER A 29 10.29 -11.00 -27.20
N PRO A 30 10.37 -9.99 -26.29
CA PRO A 30 11.59 -9.57 -25.62
C PRO A 30 11.75 -10.20 -24.22
N PRO A 31 12.79 -9.93 -23.45
CA PRO A 31 13.96 -9.09 -23.62
C PRO A 31 15.26 -9.89 -23.47
N ASN A 32 16.28 -9.59 -24.13
CA ASN A 32 17.65 -10.07 -24.13
C ASN A 32 18.06 -10.81 -25.42
N MET A 33 17.89 -10.12 -26.55
CA MET A 33 18.41 -10.65 -27.83
C MET A 33 19.71 -9.97 -28.24
N PHE A 34 20.73 -10.78 -28.46
CA PHE A 34 21.92 -10.38 -29.20
C PHE A 34 21.62 -10.51 -30.70
N PHE A 35 21.91 -9.45 -31.47
CA PHE A 35 21.81 -9.52 -32.93
C PHE A 35 23.12 -10.04 -33.50
N LEU A 36 23.07 -11.13 -34.28
CA LEU A 36 24.19 -11.66 -35.01
C LEU A 36 24.04 -11.24 -36.48
N THR A 37 24.89 -10.34 -36.97
CA THR A 37 24.94 -9.98 -38.40
C THR A 37 26.19 -10.55 -39.00
N ALA A 38 26.05 -11.40 -40.02
CA ALA A 38 27.19 -11.89 -40.80
C ALA A 38 27.20 -11.24 -42.17
N THR A 39 28.28 -10.53 -42.51
CA THR A 39 28.52 -9.97 -43.84
C THR A 39 29.36 -10.92 -44.65
N LEU A 40 28.88 -11.32 -45.84
CA LEU A 40 29.61 -12.12 -46.79
C LEU A 40 30.31 -11.27 -47.84
N PRO A 41 31.54 -11.61 -48.26
CA PRO A 41 32.22 -10.93 -49.34
C PRO A 41 31.48 -11.07 -50.66
N LYS A 42 31.59 -10.08 -51.51
CA LYS A 42 30.85 -9.92 -52.81
C LYS A 42 30.93 -11.10 -53.77
N SER A 43 31.86 -12.02 -53.60
CA SER A 43 32.08 -13.15 -54.50
C SER A 43 31.18 -14.37 -54.25
N ALA A 44 30.36 -14.36 -53.20
CA ALA A 44 29.50 -15.48 -52.83
C ALA A 44 28.03 -15.33 -53.29
N ARG A 45 27.79 -14.46 -54.28
CA ARG A 45 26.42 -14.05 -54.71
C ARG A 45 25.94 -14.77 -55.97
N LYS A 46 25.90 -16.06 -56.01
CA LYS A 46 25.06 -16.73 -57.02
C LYS A 46 24.37 -17.94 -56.39
N THR A 47 23.04 -17.88 -56.52
CA THR A 47 22.01 -18.92 -56.26
C THR A 47 21.61 -19.13 -54.80
N HIS A 48 20.38 -18.72 -54.46
CA HIS A 48 19.36 -19.68 -53.91
C HIS A 48 17.98 -19.04 -53.73
N GLN A 49 16.97 -19.84 -54.02
CA GLN A 49 15.53 -19.59 -53.90
C GLN A 49 15.04 -19.66 -52.45
N LYS A 50 13.89 -19.02 -52.21
CA LYS A 50 13.24 -18.79 -50.90
C LYS A 50 12.85 -20.07 -50.14
N GLN A 51 13.27 -20.15 -48.87
CA GLN A 51 12.66 -21.00 -47.84
C GLN A 51 12.69 -20.29 -46.45
N PRO A 52 11.90 -20.75 -45.44
CA PRO A 52 11.68 -20.02 -44.19
C PRO A 52 12.97 -19.85 -43.36
N PHE A 53 13.12 -18.72 -42.79
CA PHE A 53 14.33 -18.12 -42.24
C PHE A 53 15.06 -18.96 -41.14
N HIS A 54 14.31 -19.63 -40.26
CA HIS A 54 14.94 -20.31 -39.11
C HIS A 54 15.73 -21.56 -39.47
N SER A 55 15.22 -22.33 -40.41
CA SER A 55 15.89 -23.57 -40.86
C SER A 55 17.08 -23.32 -41.80
N GLU A 56 17.09 -22.18 -42.47
CA GLU A 56 18.13 -21.83 -43.45
C GLU A 56 19.37 -21.19 -42.81
N PHE A 57 19.21 -20.48 -41.72
CA PHE A 57 20.34 -19.92 -40.95
C PHE A 57 21.20 -21.02 -40.31
N GLN A 58 20.59 -22.00 -39.68
CA GLN A 58 21.30 -23.14 -39.12
C GLN A 58 21.93 -24.02 -40.20
N ARG A 59 21.23 -24.27 -41.29
CA ARG A 59 21.77 -25.06 -42.43
C ARG A 59 22.93 -24.37 -43.12
N ASN A 60 22.91 -23.05 -43.23
CA ASN A 60 24.00 -22.30 -43.90
C ASN A 60 25.28 -22.21 -43.04
N LEU A 61 25.16 -22.20 -41.73
CA LEU A 61 26.32 -22.31 -40.83
C LEU A 61 26.97 -23.69 -40.90
N TRP A 62 26.19 -24.78 -40.92
CA TRP A 62 26.67 -26.16 -41.01
C TRP A 62 27.27 -26.47 -42.39
N ARG A 63 26.66 -26.06 -43.51
CA ARG A 63 27.18 -26.26 -44.84
C ARG A 63 28.52 -25.60 -45.08
N LYS A 64 28.79 -24.45 -44.45
CA LYS A 64 30.06 -23.74 -44.62
C LYS A 64 31.21 -24.32 -43.80
N SER A 65 30.93 -25.01 -42.72
CA SER A 65 31.92 -25.75 -41.94
C SER A 65 32.33 -27.08 -42.59
N SER A 66 31.48 -27.63 -43.48
CA SER A 66 31.70 -28.95 -44.10
C SER A 66 32.38 -28.88 -45.49
N TYR A 67 32.33 -27.76 -46.16
CA TYR A 67 32.99 -27.61 -47.46
C TYR A 67 34.18 -26.69 -47.30
N GLY A 68 35.40 -27.21 -47.54
CA GLY A 68 36.67 -26.48 -47.44
C GLY A 68 36.83 -25.35 -48.42
N LEU A 69 35.94 -24.41 -48.47
CA LEU A 69 36.02 -23.19 -49.23
C LEU A 69 37.05 -22.24 -48.57
N SER A 70 37.97 -21.74 -49.38
CA SER A 70 38.95 -20.75 -48.95
C SER A 70 38.21 -19.49 -48.48
N LEU A 71 38.06 -19.40 -47.19
CA LEU A 71 37.45 -18.25 -46.55
C LEU A 71 38.45 -17.10 -46.54
N GLY A 72 38.20 -16.10 -47.41
CA GLY A 72 38.72 -14.76 -47.21
C GLY A 72 38.21 -14.20 -45.88
N GLN A 73 38.63 -13.07 -45.49
CA GLN A 73 38.32 -12.40 -44.23
C GLN A 73 36.83 -12.50 -43.80
N PHE A 74 36.61 -12.97 -42.57
CA PHE A 74 35.31 -12.99 -41.94
C PHE A 74 35.28 -11.95 -40.80
N SER A 75 34.36 -11.01 -40.86
CA SER A 75 34.12 -10.08 -39.75
C SER A 75 32.86 -10.51 -38.97
N LEU A 76 33.02 -10.81 -37.70
CA LEU A 76 31.92 -11.09 -36.79
C LEU A 76 31.61 -9.80 -35.99
N ILE A 77 30.40 -9.30 -36.12
CA ILE A 77 29.96 -8.12 -35.41
C ILE A 77 28.98 -8.56 -34.32
N LEU A 78 29.38 -8.47 -33.04
CA LEU A 78 28.56 -8.69 -31.88
C LEU A 78 28.12 -7.32 -31.33
N ARG A 79 26.82 -7.09 -31.28
CA ARG A 79 26.25 -5.85 -30.78
C ARG A 79 25.32 -6.09 -29.58
N PRO A 80 25.73 -5.78 -28.33
CA PRO A 80 24.79 -5.54 -27.26
C PRO A 80 24.01 -4.25 -27.52
N GLN A 81 22.78 -4.17 -27.06
CA GLN A 81 22.02 -2.91 -27.16
C GLN A 81 22.82 -1.79 -26.47
N ASN A 82 23.13 -0.70 -27.24
CA ASN A 82 23.79 0.51 -26.78
C ASN A 82 25.35 0.52 -26.69
N GLU A 83 26.07 -0.42 -27.33
CA GLU A 83 27.54 -0.34 -27.35
C GLU A 83 28.11 -0.20 -28.77
N PRO A 84 29.34 0.37 -28.94
CA PRO A 84 29.97 0.54 -30.25
C PRO A 84 30.33 -0.81 -30.90
N ILE A 85 30.31 -0.85 -32.21
CA ILE A 85 30.63 -2.04 -33.02
C ILE A 85 32.09 -2.41 -32.83
N LEU A 86 32.34 -3.63 -32.34
CA LEU A 86 33.68 -4.23 -32.31
C LEU A 86 33.87 -5.10 -33.55
N GLU A 87 34.75 -4.66 -34.44
CA GLU A 87 35.13 -5.37 -35.67
C GLU A 87 36.44 -6.11 -35.44
N PHE A 88 36.41 -7.44 -35.55
CA PHE A 88 37.60 -8.28 -35.40
C PHE A 88 37.99 -8.91 -36.72
N ASP A 89 39.19 -8.59 -37.22
CA ASP A 89 39.78 -9.16 -38.41
C ASP A 89 40.78 -10.28 -38.00
N MET A 90 40.48 -11.52 -38.31
CA MET A 90 41.25 -12.68 -37.83
C MET A 90 41.82 -13.55 -38.92
N LYS A 91 43.06 -14.00 -38.73
CA LYS A 91 43.74 -14.96 -39.61
C LYS A 91 43.10 -16.36 -39.44
N LYS A 92 43.14 -17.16 -40.55
CA LYS A 92 42.47 -18.46 -40.75
C LYS A 92 42.67 -19.46 -39.61
N ASP A 93 43.85 -19.55 -39.03
CA ASP A 93 44.17 -20.55 -37.98
C ASP A 93 43.58 -20.19 -36.62
N ARG A 94 43.38 -18.90 -36.31
CA ARG A 94 42.66 -18.42 -35.10
C ARG A 94 41.15 -18.54 -35.24
N LEU A 95 40.64 -18.43 -36.48
CA LEU A 95 39.21 -18.62 -36.76
C LEU A 95 38.75 -20.06 -36.49
N ILE A 96 39.57 -21.07 -36.87
CA ILE A 96 39.26 -22.49 -36.59
C ILE A 96 39.29 -22.81 -35.10
N SER A 97 40.18 -22.16 -34.33
CA SER A 97 40.21 -22.29 -32.87
C SER A 97 39.00 -21.61 -32.19
N LEU A 98 38.64 -20.43 -32.69
CA LEU A 98 37.48 -19.68 -32.15
C LEU A 98 36.14 -20.36 -32.51
N THR A 99 36.00 -20.94 -33.71
CA THR A 99 34.80 -21.70 -34.08
C THR A 99 34.68 -23.00 -33.25
N ARG A 100 35.78 -23.63 -32.87
CA ARG A 100 35.74 -24.77 -31.92
C ARG A 100 35.35 -24.36 -30.51
N VAL A 101 35.88 -23.23 -30.01
CA VAL A 101 35.53 -22.67 -28.69
C VAL A 101 34.08 -22.21 -28.69
N LEU A 102 33.63 -21.51 -29.74
CA LEU A 102 32.23 -21.08 -29.89
C LEU A 102 31.28 -22.27 -30.07
N ALA A 103 31.69 -23.32 -30.80
CA ALA A 103 30.89 -24.54 -30.91
C ALA A 103 30.80 -25.30 -29.59
N VAL A 104 31.88 -25.36 -28.80
CA VAL A 104 31.88 -25.94 -27.45
C VAL A 104 31.06 -25.05 -26.48
N ALA A 105 31.20 -23.73 -26.54
CA ALA A 105 30.42 -22.81 -25.77
C ALA A 105 28.92 -22.85 -26.14
N PHE A 106 28.61 -22.99 -27.44
CA PHE A 106 27.23 -23.16 -27.93
C PHE A 106 26.66 -24.55 -27.54
N PHE A 107 27.50 -25.61 -27.56
CA PHE A 107 27.09 -26.92 -27.05
C PHE A 107 26.90 -26.95 -25.54
N LEU A 108 27.76 -26.25 -24.78
CA LEU A 108 27.61 -26.06 -23.33
C LEU A 108 26.41 -25.16 -22.98
N PHE A 109 26.16 -24.13 -23.78
CA PHE A 109 24.99 -23.26 -23.64
C PHE A 109 23.70 -23.98 -24.06
N SER A 110 23.70 -24.76 -25.16
CA SER A 110 22.54 -25.58 -25.53
C SER A 110 22.32 -26.74 -24.58
N ALA A 111 23.38 -27.32 -23.98
CA ALA A 111 23.25 -28.28 -22.90
C ALA A 111 22.74 -27.66 -21.60
N ALA A 112 23.12 -26.41 -21.28
CA ALA A 112 22.57 -25.66 -20.13
C ALA A 112 21.10 -25.25 -20.34
N VAL A 113 20.70 -24.93 -21.59
CA VAL A 113 19.30 -24.65 -21.94
C VAL A 113 18.48 -25.96 -22.05
N ALA A 114 19.11 -27.08 -22.39
CA ALA A 114 18.45 -28.40 -22.41
C ALA A 114 18.23 -29.00 -21.00
N HIS A 115 18.66 -28.30 -19.93
CA HIS A 115 18.36 -28.65 -18.54
C HIS A 115 17.33 -27.71 -17.91
N ALA A 116 16.66 -26.84 -18.66
CA ALA A 116 15.40 -26.29 -18.23
C ALA A 116 14.40 -27.47 -18.19
N GLN A 117 14.03 -27.93 -17.02
CA GLN A 117 13.02 -28.95 -16.84
C GLN A 117 11.72 -28.41 -17.46
N GLU A 118 11.29 -29.01 -18.58
CA GLU A 118 10.09 -28.52 -19.29
C GLU A 118 8.83 -28.82 -18.51
N GLU A 119 8.83 -29.88 -17.71
CA GLU A 119 7.68 -30.36 -16.95
C GLU A 119 8.09 -30.87 -15.56
N ALA A 120 7.20 -30.74 -14.59
CA ALA A 120 7.31 -31.35 -13.27
C ALA A 120 5.95 -31.94 -12.87
N THR A 121 5.95 -33.17 -12.37
CA THR A 121 4.74 -33.91 -12.04
C THR A 121 4.69 -34.25 -10.56
N PHE A 122 3.68 -33.72 -9.86
CA PHE A 122 3.39 -34.06 -8.48
C PHE A 122 2.60 -35.37 -8.41
N SER A 123 3.16 -36.38 -7.80
CA SER A 123 2.55 -37.71 -7.63
C SER A 123 1.98 -37.93 -6.22
N GLY A 124 2.43 -37.16 -5.23
CA GLY A 124 2.03 -37.34 -3.83
C GLY A 124 2.39 -38.70 -3.26
N SER A 125 3.49 -39.32 -3.74
CA SER A 125 3.84 -40.71 -3.42
C SER A 125 4.27 -40.94 -1.97
N ILE A 126 4.69 -39.89 -1.26
CA ILE A 126 5.14 -39.92 0.15
C ILE A 126 4.13 -39.22 1.07
N ASP A 127 3.79 -37.99 0.72
CA ASP A 127 2.85 -37.12 1.47
C ASP A 127 2.25 -36.08 0.51
N SER A 128 1.50 -35.12 1.03
CA SER A 128 0.90 -34.06 0.22
C SER A 128 1.75 -32.78 0.11
N LEU A 129 2.97 -32.72 0.69
CA LEU A 129 3.74 -31.48 0.77
C LEU A 129 4.40 -31.13 -0.56
N TRP A 130 4.18 -29.91 -1.03
CA TRP A 130 4.87 -29.36 -2.21
C TRP A 130 6.39 -29.35 -2.03
N SER A 131 6.86 -28.99 -0.82
CA SER A 131 8.28 -28.83 -0.49
C SER A 131 9.05 -30.15 -0.51
N ASN A 132 8.36 -31.32 -0.43
CA ASN A 132 9.01 -32.62 -0.41
C ASN A 132 9.39 -33.08 -1.82
N PRO A 133 10.70 -33.15 -2.18
CA PRO A 133 11.14 -33.50 -3.52
C PRO A 133 10.75 -34.94 -3.93
N ASN A 134 10.52 -35.83 -2.96
CA ASN A 134 10.13 -37.21 -3.25
C ASN A 134 8.66 -37.39 -3.70
N ASN A 135 7.86 -36.32 -3.61
CA ASN A 135 6.51 -36.28 -4.18
C ASN A 135 6.49 -35.95 -5.68
N TRP A 136 7.61 -35.51 -6.21
CA TRP A 136 7.78 -35.16 -7.62
C TRP A 136 8.36 -36.32 -8.40
N ALA A 137 7.78 -36.65 -9.56
CA ALA A 137 8.21 -37.79 -10.38
C ALA A 137 9.68 -37.69 -10.81
N GLU A 138 10.17 -36.46 -10.97
CA GLU A 138 11.53 -36.12 -11.35
C GLU A 138 12.51 -36.15 -10.15
N GLY A 139 12.01 -36.35 -8.92
CA GLY A 139 12.80 -36.34 -7.68
C GLY A 139 13.31 -34.95 -7.29
N ILE A 140 12.83 -33.90 -7.97
CA ILE A 140 13.18 -32.50 -7.74
C ILE A 140 11.92 -31.65 -7.82
N LYS A 141 11.66 -30.82 -6.81
CA LYS A 141 10.53 -29.88 -6.83
C LYS A 141 10.71 -28.82 -7.92
N PRO A 142 9.61 -28.35 -8.55
CA PRO A 142 9.68 -27.31 -9.58
C PRO A 142 10.14 -25.96 -9.01
N ASN A 143 10.75 -25.15 -9.88
CA ASN A 143 11.10 -23.77 -9.67
C ASN A 143 10.52 -22.90 -10.80
N GLU A 144 10.78 -21.61 -10.78
CA GLU A 144 10.29 -20.63 -11.75
C GLU A 144 10.68 -20.88 -13.21
N ASN A 145 11.66 -21.76 -13.45
CA ASN A 145 12.12 -22.12 -14.80
C ASN A 145 11.38 -23.33 -15.38
N VAL A 146 10.57 -24.02 -14.57
CA VAL A 146 9.74 -25.15 -15.04
C VAL A 146 8.56 -24.58 -15.82
N ASN A 147 8.39 -25.04 -17.07
CA ASN A 147 7.34 -24.53 -17.93
C ASN A 147 5.95 -25.01 -17.49
N TYR A 148 5.80 -26.33 -17.24
CA TYR A 148 4.52 -26.92 -16.82
C TYR A 148 4.66 -27.68 -15.50
N VAL A 149 3.74 -27.40 -14.57
CA VAL A 149 3.59 -28.15 -13.32
C VAL A 149 2.26 -28.91 -13.37
N THR A 150 2.31 -30.23 -13.34
CA THR A 150 1.15 -31.12 -13.38
C THR A 150 0.89 -31.73 -12.01
N ILE A 151 -0.33 -31.61 -11.52
CA ILE A 151 -0.76 -32.14 -10.22
C ILE A 151 -1.66 -33.36 -10.45
N ASN A 152 -1.27 -34.52 -9.88
CA ASN A 152 -1.98 -35.81 -10.00
C ASN A 152 -2.56 -36.31 -8.68
N ALA A 153 -2.31 -35.63 -7.58
CA ALA A 153 -2.79 -35.97 -6.24
C ALA A 153 -3.02 -34.71 -5.41
N ASP A 154 -3.69 -34.85 -4.28
CA ASP A 154 -3.88 -33.75 -3.33
C ASP A 154 -2.54 -33.16 -2.92
N VAL A 155 -2.44 -31.81 -3.00
CA VAL A 155 -1.19 -31.10 -2.73
C VAL A 155 -1.42 -29.93 -1.77
N LEU A 156 -0.51 -29.81 -0.80
CA LEU A 156 -0.40 -28.68 0.11
C LEU A 156 0.82 -27.83 -0.27
N VAL A 157 0.58 -26.63 -0.76
CA VAL A 157 1.62 -25.63 -1.02
C VAL A 157 2.05 -25.03 0.32
N ASP A 158 3.08 -25.61 0.92
CA ASP A 158 3.59 -25.33 2.27
C ASP A 158 4.79 -24.35 2.29
N GLU A 159 5.14 -23.80 1.13
CA GLU A 159 6.16 -22.76 0.95
C GLU A 159 5.68 -21.70 -0.06
N ASN A 160 6.42 -20.59 -0.21
CA ASN A 160 6.16 -19.63 -1.29
C ASN A 160 6.66 -20.20 -2.61
N VAL A 161 5.76 -20.25 -3.61
CA VAL A 161 6.01 -20.89 -4.90
C VAL A 161 5.79 -19.89 -6.03
N THR A 162 6.69 -19.90 -7.01
CA THR A 162 6.52 -19.20 -8.29
C THR A 162 6.74 -20.19 -9.44
N ILE A 163 5.75 -20.30 -10.33
CA ILE A 163 5.77 -21.21 -11.49
C ILE A 163 5.15 -20.50 -12.70
N GLN A 164 5.33 -21.09 -13.89
CA GLN A 164 4.76 -20.53 -15.12
C GLN A 164 3.34 -21.05 -15.38
N ASN A 165 3.19 -22.37 -15.55
CA ASN A 165 1.89 -22.98 -15.84
C ASN A 165 1.57 -24.07 -14.81
N LEU A 166 0.30 -24.12 -14.39
CA LEU A 166 -0.22 -25.11 -13.44
C LEU A 166 -1.39 -25.85 -14.07
N LEU A 167 -1.39 -27.16 -14.00
CA LEU A 167 -2.52 -27.97 -14.47
C LEU A 167 -2.76 -29.17 -13.55
N ASN A 168 -4.00 -29.64 -13.48
CA ASN A 168 -4.31 -30.94 -12.90
C ASN A 168 -4.64 -31.95 -13.99
N ALA A 169 -4.08 -33.16 -13.87
CA ALA A 169 -4.35 -34.26 -14.80
C ALA A 169 -5.36 -35.29 -14.23
N ALA A 170 -5.66 -35.19 -12.93
CA ALA A 170 -6.67 -36.00 -12.24
C ALA A 170 -7.45 -35.10 -11.25
N PRO A 171 -8.67 -35.48 -10.83
CA PRO A 171 -9.36 -34.81 -9.75
C PRO A 171 -8.52 -34.84 -8.47
N CYS A 172 -8.24 -33.66 -7.91
CA CYS A 172 -7.40 -33.51 -6.71
C CYS A 172 -7.72 -32.18 -6.03
N THR A 173 -7.20 -31.98 -4.83
CA THR A 173 -7.30 -30.72 -4.09
C THR A 173 -5.93 -30.05 -4.05
N LEU A 174 -5.85 -28.79 -4.49
CA LEU A 174 -4.71 -27.94 -4.20
C LEU A 174 -5.06 -26.99 -3.06
N THR A 175 -4.27 -27.03 -1.99
CA THR A 175 -4.42 -26.13 -0.85
C THR A 175 -3.17 -25.27 -0.71
N VAL A 176 -3.32 -23.95 -0.72
CA VAL A 176 -2.24 -23.04 -0.33
C VAL A 176 -2.34 -22.83 1.18
N GLN A 177 -1.27 -23.18 1.89
CA GLN A 177 -1.20 -23.08 3.34
C GLN A 177 -1.28 -21.63 3.84
N SER A 178 -1.84 -21.46 5.03
CA SER A 178 -1.91 -20.15 5.71
C SER A 178 -0.58 -19.40 5.66
N GLY A 179 -0.63 -18.13 5.24
CA GLY A 179 0.54 -17.25 5.11
C GLY A 179 1.51 -17.59 3.97
N LYS A 180 1.16 -18.57 3.10
CA LYS A 180 1.97 -18.90 1.92
C LYS A 180 1.40 -18.26 0.65
N LYS A 181 2.25 -18.14 -0.37
CA LYS A 181 1.93 -17.50 -1.63
C LYS A 181 2.24 -18.42 -2.81
N LEU A 182 1.25 -18.65 -3.65
CA LEU A 182 1.40 -19.27 -4.97
C LEU A 182 1.30 -18.19 -6.05
N THR A 183 2.34 -18.07 -6.86
CA THR A 183 2.37 -17.19 -8.04
C THR A 183 2.41 -18.04 -9.29
N VAL A 184 1.45 -17.83 -10.19
CA VAL A 184 1.41 -18.49 -11.51
C VAL A 184 1.43 -17.39 -12.57
N SER A 185 2.50 -17.36 -13.36
CA SER A 185 2.77 -16.22 -14.26
C SER A 185 2.17 -16.34 -15.65
N ALA A 186 1.69 -17.54 -16.07
CA ALA A 186 1.18 -17.75 -17.42
C ALA A 186 -0.23 -18.33 -17.42
N SER A 187 -0.44 -19.61 -17.04
CA SER A 187 -1.78 -20.21 -17.11
C SER A 187 -2.07 -21.18 -15.97
N ILE A 188 -3.35 -21.25 -15.58
CA ILE A 188 -3.88 -22.30 -14.70
C ILE A 188 -4.99 -23.04 -15.47
N VAL A 189 -4.83 -24.36 -15.64
CA VAL A 189 -5.86 -25.24 -16.16
C VAL A 189 -6.29 -26.16 -15.03
N TRP A 190 -7.38 -25.78 -14.35
CA TRP A 190 -7.87 -26.48 -13.17
C TRP A 190 -9.33 -26.87 -13.36
N SER A 191 -9.63 -28.15 -13.33
CA SER A 191 -10.98 -28.64 -13.62
C SER A 191 -11.37 -29.82 -12.73
N ASN A 192 -12.66 -29.89 -12.36
CA ASN A 192 -13.24 -30.95 -11.53
C ASN A 192 -12.46 -31.20 -10.21
N SER A 193 -11.92 -30.13 -9.61
CA SER A 193 -10.98 -30.19 -8.52
C SER A 193 -11.09 -28.94 -7.65
N ASP A 194 -10.80 -29.06 -6.36
CA ASP A 194 -10.87 -27.95 -5.44
C ASP A 194 -9.55 -27.15 -5.43
N PHE A 195 -9.66 -25.84 -5.40
CA PHE A 195 -8.54 -24.91 -5.23
C PHE A 195 -8.80 -24.06 -3.98
N ILE A 196 -8.07 -24.35 -2.91
CA ILE A 196 -8.32 -23.79 -1.58
C ILE A 196 -7.18 -22.86 -1.16
N LEU A 197 -7.53 -21.65 -0.71
CA LEU A 197 -6.63 -20.73 -0.07
C LEU A 197 -6.98 -20.66 1.43
N GLU A 198 -6.09 -21.13 2.30
CA GLU A 198 -6.27 -21.04 3.74
C GLU A 198 -6.17 -19.57 4.21
N ASP A 199 -6.60 -19.28 5.44
CA ASP A 199 -6.59 -17.91 5.97
C ASP A 199 -5.21 -17.26 5.84
N GLY A 200 -5.18 -16.08 5.18
CA GLY A 200 -3.94 -15.36 4.88
C GLY A 200 -3.06 -15.97 3.79
N ALA A 201 -3.50 -17.08 3.15
CA ALA A 201 -2.86 -17.58 1.94
C ALA A 201 -3.11 -16.64 0.76
N GLN A 202 -2.20 -16.66 -0.23
CA GLN A 202 -2.25 -15.75 -1.37
C GLN A 202 -2.14 -16.50 -2.69
N LEU A 203 -2.98 -16.09 -3.65
CA LEU A 203 -2.85 -16.48 -5.05
C LEU A 203 -2.58 -15.23 -5.91
N VAL A 204 -1.46 -15.24 -6.63
CA VAL A 204 -1.13 -14.23 -7.64
C VAL A 204 -1.28 -14.87 -9.01
N TYR A 205 -2.38 -14.53 -9.69
CA TYR A 205 -2.73 -15.03 -11.02
C TYR A 205 -3.61 -13.99 -11.74
N ASP A 206 -3.45 -13.85 -13.06
CA ASP A 206 -4.06 -12.74 -13.80
C ASP A 206 -5.43 -13.05 -14.40
N ASP A 207 -5.80 -14.32 -14.55
CA ASP A 207 -7.11 -14.72 -15.07
C ASP A 207 -8.07 -15.18 -13.95
N PRO A 208 -9.40 -15.14 -14.19
CA PRO A 208 -10.38 -15.66 -13.25
C PRO A 208 -10.16 -17.16 -12.97
N LEU A 209 -10.14 -17.52 -11.70
CA LEU A 209 -10.05 -18.90 -11.26
C LEU A 209 -11.13 -19.20 -10.22
N GLN A 210 -11.76 -20.38 -10.34
CA GLN A 210 -12.68 -20.89 -9.33
C GLN A 210 -11.89 -21.34 -8.10
N VAL A 211 -12.11 -20.68 -6.95
CA VAL A 211 -11.40 -20.97 -5.70
C VAL A 211 -12.36 -20.95 -4.50
N THR A 212 -11.89 -21.50 -3.38
CA THR A 212 -12.45 -21.24 -2.05
C THR A 212 -11.40 -20.55 -1.20
N VAL A 213 -11.65 -19.30 -0.83
CA VAL A 213 -10.79 -18.53 0.07
C VAL A 213 -11.37 -18.60 1.48
N LYS A 214 -10.56 -19.03 2.44
CA LYS A 214 -10.95 -19.15 3.85
C LYS A 214 -10.49 -17.94 4.64
N LYS A 215 -11.35 -17.45 5.54
CA LYS A 215 -11.02 -16.42 6.53
C LYS A 215 -11.39 -16.91 7.91
N LYS A 216 -10.41 -17.08 8.78
CA LYS A 216 -10.64 -17.41 10.18
C LYS A 216 -11.14 -16.17 10.93
N ILE A 217 -12.15 -16.39 11.75
CA ILE A 217 -12.74 -15.42 12.66
C ILE A 217 -12.49 -15.92 14.06
N THR A 218 -11.92 -15.06 14.88
CA THR A 218 -11.74 -15.33 16.32
C THR A 218 -12.99 -14.92 17.09
N ALA A 219 -13.37 -15.71 18.07
CA ALA A 219 -14.49 -15.42 18.94
C ALA A 219 -14.33 -14.04 19.62
N TYR A 220 -15.44 -13.33 19.75
CA TYR A 220 -15.50 -12.08 20.50
C TYR A 220 -14.97 -12.24 21.92
N ASP A 221 -14.08 -11.35 22.29
CA ASP A 221 -13.57 -11.19 23.65
C ASP A 221 -13.53 -9.69 23.99
N GLU A 222 -14.30 -9.28 24.98
CA GLU A 222 -14.42 -7.86 25.38
C GLU A 222 -13.09 -7.18 25.75
N ASN A 223 -12.05 -7.97 26.03
CA ASN A 223 -10.73 -7.45 26.40
C ASN A 223 -9.72 -7.48 25.24
N ASN A 224 -9.91 -8.37 24.26
CA ASN A 224 -8.87 -8.68 23.29
C ASN A 224 -9.34 -8.73 21.82
N HIS A 225 -10.65 -8.86 21.55
CA HIS A 225 -11.13 -8.98 20.17
C HIS A 225 -12.60 -8.57 20.01
N PHE A 226 -12.86 -7.50 19.27
CA PHE A 226 -14.23 -6.99 19.05
C PHE A 226 -14.74 -7.23 17.64
N TRP A 227 -13.95 -6.90 16.62
CA TRP A 227 -14.38 -6.87 15.23
C TRP A 227 -13.33 -7.45 14.30
N ASP A 228 -13.77 -8.33 13.39
CA ASP A 228 -13.08 -8.59 12.15
C ASP A 228 -13.61 -7.66 11.05
N VAL A 229 -12.73 -6.97 10.35
CA VAL A 229 -13.09 -6.19 9.17
C VAL A 229 -12.90 -7.08 7.95
N ILE A 230 -14.00 -7.64 7.47
CA ILE A 230 -13.98 -8.66 6.41
C ILE A 230 -14.27 -8.09 5.03
N ALA A 231 -13.82 -8.79 3.98
CA ALA A 231 -14.10 -8.50 2.58
C ALA A 231 -14.13 -9.77 1.74
N SER A 232 -14.83 -9.74 0.60
CA SER A 232 -14.85 -10.85 -0.35
C SER A 232 -13.79 -10.67 -1.45
N PRO A 233 -12.89 -11.65 -1.65
CA PRO A 233 -11.88 -11.62 -2.71
C PRO A 233 -12.38 -12.29 -4.02
N ILE A 234 -13.67 -12.55 -4.13
CA ILE A 234 -14.29 -13.18 -5.32
C ILE A 234 -15.33 -12.27 -5.97
N VAL A 235 -15.62 -12.51 -7.24
CA VAL A 235 -16.52 -11.67 -8.07
C VAL A 235 -17.97 -11.76 -7.62
N ALA A 236 -18.44 -12.96 -7.27
CA ALA A 236 -19.83 -13.20 -6.96
C ALA A 236 -20.22 -12.64 -5.59
N ASP A 237 -21.42 -12.10 -5.51
CA ASP A 237 -22.07 -11.75 -4.25
C ASP A 237 -22.33 -12.99 -3.41
N ILE A 238 -21.97 -12.94 -2.12
CA ILE A 238 -22.19 -14.04 -1.18
C ILE A 238 -23.22 -13.63 -0.15
N MET A 239 -24.35 -14.36 -0.10
CA MET A 239 -25.31 -14.21 0.99
C MET A 239 -24.77 -14.94 2.23
N PRO A 240 -24.55 -14.25 3.37
CA PRO A 240 -24.11 -14.87 4.60
C PRO A 240 -25.06 -15.98 5.08
N SER A 241 -24.51 -17.15 5.37
CA SER A 241 -25.25 -18.32 5.83
C SER A 241 -24.33 -19.24 6.66
N ILE A 242 -24.94 -20.17 7.41
CA ILE A 242 -24.19 -21.19 8.16
C ILE A 242 -23.34 -22.07 7.22
N GLU A 243 -23.81 -22.32 6.00
CA GLU A 243 -23.12 -23.17 5.02
C GLU A 243 -21.78 -22.56 4.56
N ASN A 244 -21.69 -21.23 4.51
CA ASN A 244 -20.44 -20.54 4.19
C ASN A 244 -19.70 -19.98 5.42
N GLY A 245 -19.99 -20.53 6.59
CA GLY A 245 -19.30 -20.26 7.84
C GLY A 245 -19.73 -18.99 8.57
N PHE A 246 -20.67 -18.22 8.02
CA PHE A 246 -21.27 -17.11 8.75
C PHE A 246 -22.29 -17.69 9.76
N LEU A 247 -21.97 -17.61 11.03
CA LEU A 247 -22.85 -18.09 12.09
C LEU A 247 -24.00 -17.10 12.29
N THR A 248 -24.94 -17.10 11.35
CA THR A 248 -26.06 -16.14 11.29
C THR A 248 -27.29 -16.58 12.12
N ASP A 249 -27.18 -17.66 12.90
CA ASP A 249 -28.22 -18.05 13.83
C ASP A 249 -28.33 -16.99 14.95
N PRO A 250 -29.51 -16.43 15.21
CA PRO A 250 -29.72 -15.46 16.28
C PRO A 250 -29.28 -15.94 17.67
N GLU A 251 -29.32 -17.25 17.94
CA GLU A 251 -28.91 -17.84 19.18
C GLU A 251 -27.39 -17.90 19.38
N THR A 252 -26.61 -17.83 18.32
CA THR A 252 -25.13 -17.91 18.38
C THR A 252 -24.45 -16.60 18.74
N GLY A 253 -25.16 -15.50 18.83
CA GLY A 253 -24.60 -14.21 19.23
C GLY A 253 -23.61 -13.65 18.20
N TYR A 254 -24.08 -13.30 17.00
CA TYR A 254 -23.26 -12.64 15.96
C TYR A 254 -23.65 -11.18 15.76
N ALA A 255 -22.76 -10.41 15.13
CA ALA A 255 -23.02 -9.08 14.61
C ALA A 255 -22.36 -8.94 13.24
N LEU A 256 -23.13 -8.42 12.26
CA LEU A 256 -22.65 -8.17 10.90
C LEU A 256 -23.22 -6.84 10.42
N TYR A 257 -22.33 -5.94 10.04
CA TYR A 257 -22.70 -4.59 9.61
C TYR A 257 -22.02 -4.21 8.30
N ALA A 258 -22.77 -3.51 7.44
CA ALA A 258 -22.26 -2.76 6.30
C ALA A 258 -22.32 -1.26 6.64
N PHE A 259 -21.32 -0.49 6.22
CA PHE A 259 -21.38 0.96 6.35
C PHE A 259 -22.04 1.58 5.12
N ASP A 260 -23.05 2.43 5.35
CA ASP A 260 -23.71 3.24 4.33
C ASP A 260 -23.35 4.71 4.50
N GLU A 261 -22.58 5.24 3.57
CA GLU A 261 -22.12 6.64 3.57
C GLU A 261 -23.29 7.61 3.44
N ALA A 262 -24.31 7.27 2.62
CA ALA A 262 -25.45 8.14 2.37
C ALA A 262 -26.29 8.41 3.62
N SER A 263 -26.57 7.39 4.41
CA SER A 263 -27.31 7.49 5.67
C SER A 263 -26.41 7.78 6.89
N ARG A 264 -25.08 7.71 6.73
CA ARG A 264 -24.07 7.84 7.80
C ARG A 264 -24.24 6.81 8.91
N SER A 265 -24.66 5.60 8.56
CA SER A 265 -25.01 4.57 9.53
C SER A 265 -24.46 3.20 9.16
N PHE A 266 -24.37 2.35 10.15
CA PHE A 266 -24.10 0.94 9.96
C PHE A 266 -25.43 0.19 9.80
N LEU A 267 -25.62 -0.43 8.61
CA LEU A 267 -26.76 -1.29 8.33
C LEU A 267 -26.57 -2.64 9.00
N ASN A 268 -27.54 -3.04 9.83
CA ASN A 268 -27.50 -4.30 10.57
C ASN A 268 -28.07 -5.44 9.71
N PHE A 269 -27.29 -6.48 9.46
CA PHE A 269 -27.73 -7.66 8.71
C PHE A 269 -28.95 -8.35 9.32
N LYS A 270 -29.10 -8.34 10.64
CA LYS A 270 -30.27 -8.92 11.34
C LYS A 270 -31.57 -8.21 11.01
N GLU A 271 -31.51 -6.91 10.70
CA GLU A 271 -32.68 -6.09 10.39
C GLU A 271 -32.98 -6.10 8.89
N THR A 272 -31.93 -6.01 8.09
CA THR A 272 -32.02 -5.99 6.63
C THR A 272 -30.87 -6.82 6.06
N PRO A 273 -31.13 -8.09 5.70
CA PRO A 273 -30.11 -8.94 5.10
C PRO A 273 -29.54 -8.36 3.80
N PHE A 274 -28.24 -8.46 3.63
CA PHE A 274 -27.50 -7.98 2.45
C PHE A 274 -26.39 -8.97 2.05
N PRO A 275 -26.01 -9.05 0.77
CA PRO A 275 -24.88 -9.86 0.35
C PRO A 275 -23.55 -9.20 0.72
N ILE A 276 -22.51 -10.03 0.87
CA ILE A 276 -21.11 -9.61 0.88
C ILE A 276 -20.68 -9.42 -0.58
N VAL A 277 -20.41 -8.18 -0.97
CA VAL A 277 -20.09 -7.76 -2.33
C VAL A 277 -18.57 -7.50 -2.43
N SER A 278 -17.96 -7.94 -3.51
CA SER A 278 -16.53 -7.68 -3.76
C SER A 278 -16.22 -6.17 -3.77
N GLY A 279 -15.08 -5.80 -3.19
CA GLY A 279 -14.67 -4.40 -3.06
C GLY A 279 -15.33 -3.64 -1.90
N LYS A 280 -16.35 -4.21 -1.24
CA LYS A 280 -16.93 -3.65 0.00
C LYS A 280 -16.37 -4.35 1.23
N GLY A 281 -16.20 -3.58 2.30
CA GLY A 281 -15.81 -4.08 3.61
C GLY A 281 -17.02 -4.17 4.54
N TYR A 282 -16.91 -5.04 5.55
CA TYR A 282 -17.97 -5.29 6.53
C TYR A 282 -17.36 -5.50 7.90
N LEU A 283 -18.09 -5.12 8.95
CA LEU A 283 -17.73 -5.45 10.32
C LEU A 283 -18.44 -6.75 10.70
N TYR A 284 -17.67 -7.75 11.10
CA TYR A 284 -18.19 -9.03 11.58
C TYR A 284 -17.64 -9.36 12.96
N SER A 285 -18.49 -9.88 13.82
CA SER A 285 -18.13 -10.37 15.15
C SER A 285 -18.98 -11.57 15.49
N ASN A 286 -18.43 -12.55 16.18
CA ASN A 286 -19.16 -13.75 16.58
C ASN A 286 -18.71 -14.21 17.96
N ALA A 287 -19.63 -14.83 18.71
CA ALA A 287 -19.34 -15.41 20.01
C ALA A 287 -18.48 -16.69 19.96
N LEU A 288 -18.34 -17.29 18.79
CA LEU A 288 -17.59 -18.54 18.56
C LEU A 288 -16.56 -18.34 17.46
N ASP A 289 -15.45 -19.06 17.54
CA ASP A 289 -14.52 -19.20 16.43
C ASP A 289 -15.21 -19.82 15.24
N THR A 290 -14.97 -19.28 14.04
CA THR A 290 -15.51 -19.83 12.80
C THR A 290 -14.53 -19.59 11.64
N THR A 291 -14.84 -20.20 10.49
CA THR A 291 -14.10 -19.96 9.24
C THR A 291 -15.10 -19.62 8.14
N LEU A 292 -15.02 -18.39 7.66
CA LEU A 292 -15.80 -17.95 6.52
C LEU A 292 -15.24 -18.54 5.23
N LEU A 293 -16.14 -18.92 4.32
CA LEU A 293 -15.82 -19.52 3.02
C LEU A 293 -16.30 -18.59 1.89
N PHE A 294 -15.37 -18.03 1.16
CA PHE A 294 -15.63 -17.24 -0.04
C PHE A 294 -15.35 -18.12 -1.26
N THR A 295 -16.40 -18.73 -1.83
CA THR A 295 -16.28 -19.65 -2.95
C THR A 295 -16.81 -19.03 -4.23
N GLY A 296 -15.97 -18.96 -5.28
CA GLY A 296 -16.34 -18.38 -6.56
C GLY A 296 -15.13 -18.05 -7.43
N LEU A 297 -15.36 -17.31 -8.51
CA LEU A 297 -14.31 -16.83 -9.40
C LEU A 297 -13.58 -15.64 -8.79
N THR A 298 -12.26 -15.67 -8.87
CA THR A 298 -11.42 -14.50 -8.56
C THR A 298 -11.56 -13.42 -9.65
N HIS A 299 -11.17 -12.18 -9.34
CA HIS A 299 -11.04 -11.15 -10.36
C HIS A 299 -9.84 -11.45 -11.28
N GLY A 300 -10.07 -11.43 -12.59
CA GLY A 300 -9.06 -11.59 -13.62
C GLY A 300 -8.74 -10.25 -14.29
N SER A 301 -8.24 -9.29 -13.55
CA SER A 301 -8.05 -7.92 -14.05
C SER A 301 -6.61 -7.43 -13.99
N GLY A 302 -5.64 -8.34 -14.07
CA GLY A 302 -4.24 -7.97 -14.04
C GLY A 302 -3.77 -7.53 -12.64
N THR A 303 -2.94 -6.49 -12.55
CA THR A 303 -2.23 -6.11 -11.32
C THR A 303 -3.01 -5.18 -10.40
N SER A 304 -4.11 -4.58 -10.84
CA SER A 304 -4.87 -3.58 -10.06
C SER A 304 -6.37 -3.63 -10.33
N LEU A 305 -7.16 -3.40 -9.28
CA LEU A 305 -8.62 -3.31 -9.36
C LEU A 305 -9.13 -2.06 -8.65
N ALA A 306 -9.93 -1.25 -9.35
CA ALA A 306 -10.54 -0.03 -8.80
C ALA A 306 -11.90 -0.34 -8.16
N VAL A 307 -12.12 0.21 -6.96
CA VAL A 307 -13.37 0.15 -6.18
C VAL A 307 -13.95 1.56 -6.09
N GLY A 308 -15.22 1.72 -6.46
CA GLY A 308 -15.92 3.01 -6.39
C GLY A 308 -16.18 3.44 -4.94
N LEU A 309 -16.11 4.76 -4.71
CA LEU A 309 -16.34 5.37 -3.40
C LEU A 309 -17.62 6.23 -3.44
N ASP A 310 -18.39 6.16 -2.38
CA ASP A 310 -19.58 7.00 -2.17
C ASP A 310 -19.16 8.32 -1.50
N TYR A 311 -19.83 9.43 -1.91
CA TYR A 311 -19.57 10.75 -1.34
C TYR A 311 -20.84 11.62 -1.34
N HIS A 312 -21.24 12.07 -0.16
CA HIS A 312 -22.35 13.01 0.04
C HIS A 312 -21.88 14.21 0.87
N ALA A 313 -21.65 15.35 0.22
CA ALA A 313 -21.13 16.57 0.85
C ALA A 313 -21.94 17.04 2.08
N ALA A 314 -23.26 16.75 2.10
CA ALA A 314 -24.13 17.08 3.23
C ALA A 314 -23.79 16.33 4.53
N ASN A 315 -22.96 15.28 4.45
CA ASN A 315 -22.56 14.46 5.60
C ASN A 315 -21.47 15.07 6.48
N GLY A 316 -20.96 16.25 6.13
CA GLY A 316 -20.00 17.00 6.96
C GLY A 316 -18.69 16.22 7.17
N ASN A 317 -18.30 16.02 8.44
CA ASN A 317 -17.01 15.36 8.77
C ASN A 317 -16.95 13.88 8.37
N VAL A 318 -18.08 13.21 8.19
CA VAL A 318 -18.14 11.80 7.72
C VAL A 318 -18.41 11.68 6.22
N ALA A 319 -18.55 12.82 5.51
CA ALA A 319 -18.67 12.81 4.05
C ALA A 319 -17.50 12.08 3.41
N GLY A 320 -17.83 11.15 2.49
CA GLY A 320 -16.85 10.33 1.78
C GLY A 320 -16.20 9.21 2.60
N CYS A 321 -16.64 8.94 3.84
CA CYS A 321 -16.20 7.75 4.58
C CYS A 321 -16.75 6.50 3.92
N ASN A 322 -15.89 5.57 3.56
CA ASN A 322 -16.26 4.30 2.94
C ASN A 322 -15.58 3.14 3.63
N LEU A 323 -16.29 2.05 3.85
CA LEU A 323 -15.72 0.78 4.26
C LEU A 323 -15.59 -0.09 3.01
N VAL A 324 -14.38 -0.21 2.51
CA VAL A 324 -14.04 -0.96 1.30
C VAL A 324 -13.24 -2.21 1.64
N GLY A 325 -13.14 -3.15 0.72
CA GLY A 325 -12.44 -4.41 0.94
C GLY A 325 -11.43 -4.72 -0.15
N ASN A 326 -10.35 -5.40 0.22
CA ASN A 326 -9.42 -5.94 -0.74
C ASN A 326 -10.13 -6.98 -1.64
N PRO A 327 -10.31 -6.70 -2.94
CA PRO A 327 -11.04 -7.57 -3.84
C PRO A 327 -10.16 -8.69 -4.42
N LEU A 328 -8.87 -8.74 -4.06
CA LEU A 328 -7.89 -9.66 -4.62
C LEU A 328 -7.62 -10.84 -3.66
N PRO A 329 -7.36 -12.05 -4.16
CA PRO A 329 -6.98 -13.21 -3.35
C PRO A 329 -5.50 -13.20 -2.94
N CYS A 330 -4.92 -12.02 -2.84
CA CYS A 330 -3.54 -11.78 -2.40
C CYS A 330 -3.44 -10.45 -1.65
N ASN A 331 -2.30 -10.19 -1.05
CA ASN A 331 -2.01 -8.88 -0.49
C ASN A 331 -2.11 -7.81 -1.57
N ALA A 332 -2.67 -6.67 -1.21
CA ALA A 332 -2.83 -5.53 -2.10
C ALA A 332 -2.47 -4.21 -1.42
N TYR A 333 -2.09 -3.25 -2.22
CA TYR A 333 -1.69 -1.91 -1.81
C TYR A 333 -2.70 -0.91 -2.35
N PRO A 334 -3.47 -0.23 -1.46
CA PRO A 334 -4.35 0.86 -1.86
C PRO A 334 -3.55 2.04 -2.43
N ASP A 335 -4.08 2.73 -3.43
CA ASP A 335 -3.44 3.89 -4.09
C ASP A 335 -3.55 5.21 -3.30
N ARG A 336 -3.96 5.14 -2.04
CA ARG A 336 -4.12 6.28 -1.13
C ARG A 336 -3.94 5.88 0.32
N SER A 337 -3.79 6.88 1.20
CA SER A 337 -3.83 6.69 2.65
C SER A 337 -5.22 6.22 3.10
N TYR A 338 -5.26 5.41 4.15
CA TYR A 338 -6.48 4.76 4.63
C TYR A 338 -6.45 4.55 6.14
N TYR A 339 -7.50 3.95 6.71
CA TYR A 339 -7.52 3.51 8.10
C TYR A 339 -7.69 2.00 8.21
N LEU A 340 -6.98 1.41 9.15
CA LEU A 340 -7.25 0.08 9.68
C LEU A 340 -7.94 0.20 11.05
N ILE A 341 -8.69 -0.82 11.43
CA ILE A 341 -9.02 -1.02 12.84
C ILE A 341 -7.80 -1.67 13.47
N ASP A 342 -7.21 -1.00 14.46
CA ASP A 342 -6.08 -1.53 15.21
C ASP A 342 -6.53 -2.70 16.10
N ASP A 343 -5.84 -3.84 16.01
CA ASP A 343 -6.22 -5.10 16.68
C ASP A 343 -6.14 -5.04 18.22
N VAL A 344 -5.47 -4.02 18.77
CA VAL A 344 -5.28 -3.86 20.22
C VAL A 344 -6.20 -2.81 20.80
N SER A 345 -6.28 -1.65 20.14
CA SER A 345 -7.08 -0.51 20.62
C SER A 345 -8.51 -0.51 20.10
N TYR A 346 -8.78 -1.25 19.02
CA TYR A 346 -10.05 -1.26 18.26
C TYR A 346 -10.45 0.13 17.75
N ARG A 347 -9.46 0.97 17.53
CA ARG A 347 -9.61 2.33 16.98
C ARG A 347 -9.16 2.38 15.53
N LEU A 348 -9.62 3.42 14.85
CA LEU A 348 -9.15 3.70 13.50
C LEU A 348 -7.72 4.23 13.56
N ALA A 349 -6.78 3.43 13.11
CA ALA A 349 -5.38 3.80 12.95
C ALA A 349 -5.13 4.30 11.52
N PRO A 350 -4.69 5.53 11.31
CA PRO A 350 -4.35 6.04 9.99
C PRO A 350 -3.09 5.34 9.46
N VAL A 351 -3.12 4.99 8.18
CA VAL A 351 -2.02 4.35 7.45
C VAL A 351 -1.63 5.24 6.28
N ALA A 352 -0.41 5.72 6.28
CA ALA A 352 0.11 6.56 5.22
C ALA A 352 0.33 5.74 3.93
N PHE A 353 -0.04 6.30 2.78
CA PHE A 353 0.18 5.68 1.47
C PHE A 353 1.66 5.30 1.28
N SER A 354 2.58 6.20 1.63
CA SER A 354 4.02 5.99 1.53
C SER A 354 4.58 4.88 2.44
N SER A 355 3.82 4.43 3.45
CA SER A 355 4.26 3.33 4.33
C SER A 355 4.30 1.98 3.61
N ALA A 356 3.69 1.88 2.44
CA ALA A 356 3.57 0.66 1.63
C ALA A 356 3.02 -0.54 2.45
N THR A 357 2.12 -0.25 3.38
CA THR A 357 1.47 -1.27 4.20
C THR A 357 0.44 -2.03 3.37
N GLU A 358 0.57 -3.35 3.35
CA GLU A 358 -0.32 -4.22 2.58
C GLU A 358 -1.65 -4.48 3.30
N VAL A 359 -2.72 -4.58 2.52
CA VAL A 359 -4.02 -5.07 2.96
C VAL A 359 -4.14 -6.54 2.59
N LYS A 360 -4.28 -7.40 3.58
CA LYS A 360 -4.36 -8.87 3.38
C LYS A 360 -5.62 -9.27 2.61
N PRO A 361 -5.65 -10.48 1.99
CA PRO A 361 -6.89 -11.05 1.46
C PRO A 361 -7.99 -11.08 2.51
N CYS A 362 -9.23 -10.96 2.07
CA CYS A 362 -10.42 -10.96 2.92
C CYS A 362 -10.44 -9.88 4.02
N THR A 363 -9.70 -8.78 3.86
CA THR A 363 -9.62 -7.69 4.83
C THR A 363 -10.22 -6.41 4.27
N GLY A 364 -11.05 -5.73 5.08
CA GLY A 364 -11.59 -4.41 4.78
C GLY A 364 -10.77 -3.30 5.43
N ILE A 365 -10.89 -2.11 4.86
CA ILE A 365 -10.26 -0.87 5.32
C ILE A 365 -11.25 0.29 5.21
N PHE A 366 -11.04 1.35 5.99
CA PHE A 366 -11.76 2.60 5.79
C PHE A 366 -10.95 3.55 4.91
N VAL A 367 -11.58 4.08 3.86
CA VAL A 367 -11.02 5.12 3.01
C VAL A 367 -11.92 6.34 2.99
N LYS A 368 -11.36 7.48 2.65
CA LYS A 368 -12.10 8.73 2.58
C LYS A 368 -12.02 9.31 1.17
N ALA A 369 -13.17 9.43 0.50
CA ALA A 369 -13.32 10.20 -0.72
C ALA A 369 -13.36 11.69 -0.39
N ASP A 370 -12.79 12.52 -1.25
CA ASP A 370 -12.80 13.97 -1.16
C ASP A 370 -13.89 14.61 -2.03
N GLU A 371 -14.31 13.89 -3.09
CA GLU A 371 -15.35 14.29 -4.00
C GLU A 371 -16.13 13.09 -4.56
N ALA A 372 -17.20 13.38 -5.31
CA ALA A 372 -18.03 12.33 -5.91
C ALA A 372 -17.30 11.64 -7.08
N ASN A 373 -17.61 10.35 -7.29
CA ASN A 373 -17.06 9.47 -8.33
C ASN A 373 -15.57 9.14 -8.18
N GLU A 374 -15.00 9.32 -7.01
CA GLU A 374 -13.67 8.79 -6.72
C GLU A 374 -13.65 7.26 -6.64
N THR A 375 -12.47 6.70 -6.82
CA THR A 375 -12.21 5.27 -6.64
C THR A 375 -10.98 5.08 -5.77
N VAL A 376 -10.85 3.92 -5.15
CA VAL A 376 -9.58 3.42 -4.61
C VAL A 376 -9.13 2.23 -5.43
N ALA A 377 -7.89 2.22 -5.88
CA ALA A 377 -7.32 1.10 -6.61
C ALA A 377 -6.49 0.23 -5.66
N PHE A 378 -6.80 -1.08 -5.65
CA PHE A 378 -6.03 -2.10 -4.96
C PHE A 378 -5.05 -2.73 -5.95
N SER A 379 -3.74 -2.55 -5.76
CA SER A 379 -2.69 -3.08 -6.61
C SER A 379 -1.92 -4.20 -5.91
N ARG A 380 -1.50 -5.22 -6.67
CA ARG A 380 -0.55 -6.25 -6.21
C ARG A 380 0.87 -5.71 -6.10
N ASP A 381 1.12 -4.57 -6.72
CA ASP A 381 2.45 -3.96 -6.87
C ASP A 381 2.55 -2.70 -6.02
N ASN A 382 3.57 -2.62 -5.17
CA ASN A 382 3.85 -1.45 -4.34
C ASN A 382 4.82 -0.45 -5.00
N GLY A 383 5.10 -0.61 -6.30
CA GLY A 383 6.15 0.13 -7.01
C GLY A 383 6.03 1.66 -6.95
N LEU A 384 4.83 2.19 -6.82
CA LEU A 384 4.61 3.64 -6.68
C LEU A 384 4.87 4.14 -5.26
N GLN A 385 4.63 3.32 -4.24
CA GLN A 385 4.74 3.69 -2.82
C GLN A 385 6.19 3.75 -2.35
N SER A 386 7.04 2.84 -2.83
CA SER A 386 8.45 2.77 -2.43
C SER A 386 9.32 3.92 -2.94
N ALA A 387 8.90 4.63 -4.00
CA ALA A 387 9.67 5.70 -4.64
C ALA A 387 9.68 7.02 -3.84
N HIS A 388 8.80 7.20 -2.85
CA HIS A 388 8.57 8.48 -2.16
C HIS A 388 8.79 8.40 -0.65
N ASN A 389 9.47 7.39 -0.12
CA ASN A 389 9.63 7.22 1.33
C ASN A 389 10.65 8.23 1.90
N ARG A 390 10.18 9.45 2.22
CA ARG A 390 10.93 10.49 2.94
C ARG A 390 10.77 10.38 4.46
N GLY A 391 9.96 9.44 4.93
CA GLY A 391 9.66 9.24 6.34
C GLY A 391 8.47 10.03 6.87
N TYR A 392 8.06 9.71 8.08
CA TYR A 392 6.95 10.35 8.79
C TYR A 392 7.11 10.28 10.31
N ILE A 393 6.33 11.07 11.04
CA ILE A 393 6.24 11.00 12.52
C ILE A 393 4.85 10.50 12.87
N GLU A 394 4.79 9.36 13.53
CA GLU A 394 3.57 8.83 14.12
C GLU A 394 3.35 9.45 15.50
N ILE A 395 2.14 9.92 15.77
CA ILE A 395 1.76 10.58 17.03
C ILE A 395 0.55 9.84 17.58
N SER A 396 0.69 9.20 18.73
CA SER A 396 -0.41 8.50 19.39
C SER A 396 -0.76 9.11 20.74
N VAL A 397 -2.03 9.00 21.10
CA VAL A 397 -2.58 9.43 22.39
C VAL A 397 -2.94 8.20 23.19
N VAL A 398 -2.49 8.16 24.44
CA VAL A 398 -2.89 7.12 25.41
C VAL A 398 -3.36 7.76 26.72
N LYS A 399 -4.21 7.07 27.49
CA LYS A 399 -4.54 7.46 28.86
C LYS A 399 -3.37 7.10 29.77
N SER A 400 -2.89 8.01 30.61
CA SER A 400 -1.62 7.85 31.36
C SER A 400 -1.58 6.65 32.32
N ASN A 401 -2.72 6.13 32.74
CA ASN A 401 -2.88 4.96 33.62
C ASN A 401 -3.16 3.64 32.87
N ALA A 402 -3.28 3.68 31.53
CA ALA A 402 -3.50 2.50 30.68
C ALA A 402 -2.29 2.31 29.74
N GLN A 403 -1.45 1.33 30.03
CA GLN A 403 -0.13 1.21 29.36
C GLN A 403 -0.17 0.88 27.87
N SER A 404 -1.28 0.44 27.29
CA SER A 404 -1.30 -0.07 25.91
C SER A 404 -2.44 0.42 25.01
N ASN A 405 -3.51 1.00 25.54
CA ASN A 405 -4.64 1.36 24.68
C ASN A 405 -4.45 2.74 24.04
N ILE A 406 -4.11 2.73 22.76
CA ILE A 406 -4.11 3.93 21.92
C ILE A 406 -5.56 4.41 21.80
N LEU A 407 -5.78 5.68 22.11
CA LEU A 407 -7.09 6.31 22.03
C LEU A 407 -7.32 6.99 20.67
N ASP A 408 -6.25 7.54 20.09
CA ASP A 408 -6.26 8.17 18.77
C ASP A 408 -4.85 8.36 18.23
N GLN A 409 -4.74 8.54 16.90
CA GLN A 409 -3.45 8.70 16.19
C GLN A 409 -3.53 9.81 15.14
N ALA A 410 -2.39 10.44 14.89
CA ALA A 410 -2.14 11.31 13.74
C ALA A 410 -0.73 11.05 13.19
N ILE A 411 -0.55 11.33 11.92
CA ILE A 411 0.74 11.19 11.23
C ILE A 411 1.11 12.50 10.58
N LEU A 412 2.34 12.96 10.82
CA LEU A 412 2.96 14.01 10.03
C LEU A 412 3.89 13.36 9.00
N SER A 413 3.51 13.44 7.74
CA SER A 413 4.29 12.83 6.65
C SER A 413 5.08 13.89 5.88
N PHE A 414 6.29 13.51 5.45
CA PHE A 414 7.11 14.29 4.54
C PHE A 414 7.05 13.77 3.10
N ASN A 415 6.12 12.84 2.83
CA ASN A 415 5.87 12.30 1.51
C ASN A 415 4.68 13.03 0.87
N PRO A 416 4.75 13.39 -0.42
CA PRO A 416 3.58 13.88 -1.13
C PRO A 416 2.48 12.80 -1.15
N ASP A 417 1.24 13.22 -1.28
CA ASP A 417 0.06 12.36 -1.47
C ASP A 417 -0.37 11.52 -0.24
N ASP A 418 0.28 11.67 0.92
CA ASP A 418 -0.10 10.96 2.15
C ASP A 418 -1.31 11.57 2.88
N ASN A 419 -1.87 12.70 2.42
CA ASN A 419 -2.95 13.40 3.10
C ASN A 419 -4.16 12.49 3.37
N LEU A 420 -4.70 12.57 4.60
CA LEU A 420 -5.90 11.86 5.01
C LEU A 420 -6.70 12.70 6.00
N ARG A 421 -7.94 13.06 5.64
CA ARG A 421 -8.85 13.75 6.53
C ARG A 421 -9.25 12.87 7.71
N LYS A 422 -9.40 13.48 8.89
CA LYS A 422 -9.80 12.78 10.11
C LYS A 422 -11.20 12.18 9.96
N MET A 423 -11.35 10.90 10.23
CA MET A 423 -12.64 10.24 10.43
C MET A 423 -13.03 10.33 11.90
N VAL A 424 -14.23 10.84 12.17
CA VAL A 424 -14.74 11.02 13.54
C VAL A 424 -16.15 10.44 13.60
N PHE A 425 -16.27 9.22 14.10
CA PHE A 425 -17.57 8.59 14.36
C PHE A 425 -18.10 8.91 15.76
N ASP A 426 -17.20 9.19 16.71
CA ASP A 426 -17.54 9.49 18.09
C ASP A 426 -16.77 10.72 18.58
N LEU A 427 -17.51 11.73 19.07
CA LEU A 427 -16.95 13.00 19.57
C LEU A 427 -16.46 12.90 21.02
N ASP A 428 -16.84 11.85 21.75
CA ASP A 428 -16.54 11.69 23.17
C ASP A 428 -15.11 11.14 23.41
N PHE A 429 -14.41 10.74 22.36
CA PHE A 429 -13.03 10.29 22.47
C PHE A 429 -12.00 11.41 22.28
N PRO A 430 -10.83 11.27 22.92
CA PRO A 430 -9.68 12.15 22.67
C PRO A 430 -9.30 12.14 21.19
N ARG A 431 -8.92 13.31 20.66
CA ARG A 431 -8.50 13.46 19.27
C ARG A 431 -7.21 14.23 19.17
N VAL A 432 -6.24 13.67 18.45
CA VAL A 432 -5.03 14.35 17.99
C VAL A 432 -5.09 14.51 16.47
N TYR A 433 -4.80 15.69 15.95
CA TYR A 433 -4.93 15.97 14.52
C TYR A 433 -4.14 17.20 14.11
N PHE A 434 -3.92 17.35 12.82
CA PHE A 434 -3.44 18.57 12.19
C PHE A 434 -4.61 19.32 11.55
N SER A 435 -4.37 20.55 11.12
CA SER A 435 -5.38 21.34 10.40
C SER A 435 -4.84 21.74 9.03
N GLU A 436 -5.66 21.54 8.00
CA GLU A 436 -5.44 22.06 6.66
C GLU A 436 -6.69 22.83 6.24
N GLY A 437 -6.58 24.17 6.20
CA GLY A 437 -7.76 25.01 6.06
C GLY A 437 -8.78 24.75 7.17
N ASN A 438 -9.99 24.33 6.80
CA ASN A 438 -11.07 23.97 7.73
C ASN A 438 -11.12 22.48 8.07
N ASN A 439 -10.23 21.66 7.50
CA ASN A 439 -10.24 20.22 7.67
C ASN A 439 -9.39 19.78 8.86
N GLU A 440 -9.89 18.82 9.63
CA GLU A 440 -9.09 18.04 10.57
C GLU A 440 -8.38 16.93 9.78
N MET A 441 -7.05 16.83 9.91
CA MET A 441 -6.22 15.86 9.19
C MET A 441 -5.69 14.82 10.15
N ALA A 442 -5.91 13.54 9.83
CA ALA A 442 -5.26 12.42 10.50
C ALA A 442 -3.85 12.22 9.98
N ILE A 443 -3.65 12.42 8.68
CA ILE A 443 -2.32 12.47 8.07
C ILE A 443 -2.22 13.82 7.36
N LEU A 444 -1.20 14.60 7.73
CA LEU A 444 -0.84 15.82 7.05
C LEU A 444 0.47 15.62 6.32
N SER A 445 0.47 15.82 5.01
CA SER A 445 1.64 15.79 4.16
C SER A 445 2.23 17.19 4.02
N ILE A 446 3.53 17.32 4.22
CA ILE A 446 4.28 18.57 4.08
C ILE A 446 5.65 18.31 3.45
N ASP A 447 6.17 19.27 2.70
CA ASP A 447 7.54 19.16 2.15
C ASP A 447 8.60 19.52 3.19
N SER A 448 8.38 20.59 3.95
CA SER A 448 9.24 21.07 5.02
C SER A 448 8.46 22.02 5.94
N VAL A 449 8.88 22.11 7.18
CA VAL A 449 8.24 23.02 8.15
C VAL A 449 9.22 23.35 9.28
N ASP A 450 9.23 24.62 9.71
CA ASP A 450 10.01 25.05 10.87
C ASP A 450 9.23 24.83 12.15
N ALA A 451 7.92 25.09 12.11
CA ALA A 451 7.01 24.87 13.24
C ALA A 451 5.59 24.57 12.76
N LEU A 452 4.89 23.67 13.45
CA LEU A 452 3.55 23.22 13.08
C LEU A 452 2.65 23.08 14.31
N PRO A 453 1.42 23.66 14.30
CA PRO A 453 0.43 23.41 15.34
C PRO A 453 -0.03 21.95 15.33
N LEU A 454 0.00 21.29 16.50
CA LEU A 454 -0.61 19.99 16.73
C LEU A 454 -1.87 20.20 17.56
N LYS A 455 -3.00 19.80 17.03
CA LYS A 455 -4.30 19.96 17.67
C LYS A 455 -4.62 18.78 18.57
N PHE A 456 -5.26 19.08 19.69
CA PHE A 456 -5.71 18.06 20.65
C PHE A 456 -7.05 18.47 21.25
N LYS A 457 -7.98 17.52 21.35
CA LYS A 457 -9.28 17.71 22.02
C LYS A 457 -9.63 16.50 22.87
N VAL A 458 -10.31 16.72 23.95
CA VAL A 458 -10.89 15.69 24.82
C VAL A 458 -12.32 16.07 25.21
N ALA A 459 -13.17 15.08 25.45
CA ALA A 459 -14.47 15.27 26.08
C ALA A 459 -14.38 15.08 27.61
N GLU A 460 -13.47 14.23 28.09
CA GLU A 460 -13.27 13.93 29.50
C GLU A 460 -12.00 14.58 30.06
N ASN A 461 -12.11 15.16 31.25
CA ASN A 461 -10.95 15.65 31.99
C ASN A 461 -10.07 14.47 32.42
N GLY A 462 -8.77 14.58 32.24
CA GLY A 462 -7.87 13.49 32.61
C GLY A 462 -6.40 13.73 32.32
N SER A 463 -5.60 12.73 32.65
CA SER A 463 -4.17 12.69 32.32
C SER A 463 -3.96 11.85 31.07
N TYR A 464 -3.30 12.44 30.08
CA TYR A 464 -3.03 11.88 28.77
C TYR A 464 -1.54 11.90 28.47
N THR A 465 -1.09 11.00 27.62
CA THR A 465 0.29 10.99 27.11
C THR A 465 0.28 11.02 25.59
N LEU A 466 0.98 11.97 25.01
CA LEU A 466 1.37 11.95 23.59
C LEU A 466 2.66 11.15 23.44
N ARG A 467 2.69 10.26 22.47
CA ARG A 467 3.89 9.49 22.07
C ARG A 467 4.24 9.86 20.64
N PHE A 468 5.53 10.07 20.39
CA PHE A 468 6.07 10.48 19.08
C PHE A 468 7.05 9.43 18.60
N GLU A 469 6.83 8.90 17.41
CA GLU A 469 7.66 7.88 16.83
C GLU A 469 8.07 8.26 15.39
N PRO A 470 9.26 8.85 15.19
CA PRO A 470 9.79 9.09 13.85
C PRO A 470 10.10 7.78 13.13
N LYS A 471 9.68 7.67 11.88
CA LYS A 471 9.90 6.53 10.99
C LYS A 471 10.62 6.99 9.72
N GLY A 472 11.78 6.42 9.43
CA GLY A 472 12.55 6.75 8.22
C GLY A 472 13.08 8.19 8.15
N LEU A 473 13.16 8.89 9.28
CA LEU A 473 13.63 10.27 9.41
C LEU A 473 14.95 10.32 10.18
N ASP A 474 15.89 11.13 9.70
CA ASP A 474 17.11 11.52 10.43
C ASP A 474 16.92 12.97 10.94
N LEU A 475 16.35 13.08 12.14
CA LEU A 475 16.03 14.37 12.77
C LEU A 475 17.11 14.78 13.75
N ASN A 476 17.70 15.94 13.55
CA ASN A 476 18.65 16.54 14.47
C ASN A 476 17.99 17.43 15.52
N PHE A 477 16.74 17.82 15.31
CA PHE A 477 15.97 18.68 16.21
C PHE A 477 14.48 18.38 16.06
N LEU A 478 13.83 18.13 17.21
CA LEU A 478 12.37 18.02 17.30
C LEU A 478 11.92 18.35 18.71
N ARG A 479 11.09 19.38 18.86
CA ARG A 479 10.56 19.78 20.15
C ARG A 479 9.05 19.93 20.14
N LEU A 480 8.44 19.64 21.29
CA LEU A 480 7.04 19.92 21.56
C LEU A 480 6.93 21.11 22.52
N ILE A 481 6.18 22.11 22.11
CA ILE A 481 5.78 23.21 22.98
C ILE A 481 4.34 22.97 23.45
N ASP A 482 4.11 22.89 24.76
CA ASP A 482 2.78 22.97 25.35
C ASP A 482 2.47 24.45 25.66
N ASN A 483 1.67 25.06 24.80
CA ASN A 483 1.33 26.49 24.92
C ASN A 483 0.50 26.79 26.16
N LEU A 484 -0.19 25.81 26.76
CA LEU A 484 -1.01 26.02 27.95
C LEU A 484 -0.17 26.26 29.19
N ASN A 485 0.94 25.55 29.36
CA ASN A 485 1.79 25.64 30.55
C ASN A 485 3.23 26.09 30.26
N GLY A 486 3.58 26.34 29.00
CA GLY A 486 4.89 26.83 28.58
C GLY A 486 6.01 25.75 28.57
N ASN A 487 5.67 24.48 28.74
CA ASN A 487 6.65 23.40 28.68
C ASN A 487 7.24 23.27 27.28
N ASN A 488 8.56 23.01 27.25
CA ASN A 488 9.34 22.82 26.03
C ASN A 488 10.12 21.51 26.14
N ILE A 489 9.65 20.49 25.43
CA ILE A 489 10.11 19.10 25.55
C ILE A 489 10.96 18.73 24.33
N ASP A 490 12.13 18.19 24.56
CA ASP A 490 12.96 17.58 23.52
C ASP A 490 12.45 16.18 23.23
N LEU A 491 11.79 16.00 22.08
CA LEU A 491 11.17 14.73 21.68
C LEU A 491 12.18 13.71 21.21
N LEU A 492 13.41 14.09 20.81
CA LEU A 492 14.48 13.14 20.47
C LEU A 492 15.04 12.49 21.73
N ALA A 493 15.11 13.25 22.83
CA ALA A 493 15.55 12.72 24.13
C ALA A 493 14.40 12.07 24.93
N THR A 494 13.19 12.59 24.81
CA THR A 494 11.99 12.16 25.56
C THR A 494 10.79 12.10 24.61
N PRO A 495 10.56 10.97 23.93
CA PRO A 495 9.52 10.86 22.90
C PRO A 495 8.09 10.81 23.45
N ASN A 496 7.92 10.90 24.77
CA ASN A 496 6.63 10.86 25.44
C ASN A 496 6.41 12.13 26.27
N TYR A 497 5.21 12.69 26.18
CA TYR A 497 4.81 13.84 27.00
C TYR A 497 3.48 13.60 27.70
N THR A 498 3.51 13.56 29.04
CA THR A 498 2.31 13.39 29.87
C THR A 498 1.82 14.74 30.37
N PHE A 499 0.51 14.98 30.27
CA PHE A 499 -0.14 16.23 30.65
C PHE A 499 -1.57 16.00 31.10
N ASN A 500 -2.11 16.96 31.87
CA ASN A 500 -3.53 16.98 32.17
C ASN A 500 -4.27 17.82 31.13
N ALA A 501 -5.45 17.34 30.72
CA ALA A 501 -6.32 18.04 29.79
C ALA A 501 -7.75 18.10 30.32
N THR A 502 -8.49 19.13 29.92
CA THR A 502 -9.90 19.32 30.19
C THR A 502 -10.65 19.52 28.88
N ALA A 503 -11.97 19.24 28.92
CA ALA A 503 -12.86 19.48 27.78
C ALA A 503 -12.88 20.93 27.30
N ASN A 504 -12.49 21.89 28.18
CA ASN A 504 -12.46 23.32 27.91
C ASN A 504 -11.10 23.82 27.36
N ASP A 505 -10.09 22.93 27.26
CA ASP A 505 -8.80 23.35 26.72
C ASP A 505 -8.95 23.68 25.23
N TYR A 506 -8.25 24.73 24.78
CA TYR A 506 -8.25 25.06 23.36
C TYR A 506 -7.47 24.02 22.52
N SER A 507 -7.96 23.73 21.33
CA SER A 507 -7.42 22.65 20.50
C SER A 507 -5.98 22.87 20.03
N SER A 508 -5.54 24.12 19.80
CA SER A 508 -4.17 24.48 19.39
C SER A 508 -3.16 24.51 20.54
N ARG A 509 -3.34 23.65 21.53
CA ARG A 509 -2.50 23.56 22.71
C ARG A 509 -1.05 23.29 22.41
N PHE A 510 -0.77 22.44 21.42
CA PHE A 510 0.58 21.97 21.14
C PHE A 510 1.14 22.55 19.84
N ARG A 511 2.49 22.64 19.79
CA ARG A 511 3.23 23.04 18.61
C ARG A 511 4.50 22.21 18.51
N LEU A 512 4.76 21.63 17.34
CA LEU A 512 5.99 20.96 16.98
C LEU A 512 6.97 21.99 16.40
N ILE A 513 8.25 21.92 16.77
CA ILE A 513 9.32 22.77 16.28
C ILE A 513 10.42 21.88 15.69
N PHE A 514 10.80 22.16 14.44
CA PHE A 514 11.78 21.40 13.66
C PHE A 514 13.08 22.18 13.42
N ASP A 515 13.08 23.49 13.56
CA ASP A 515 14.28 24.34 13.43
C ASP A 515 14.67 24.94 14.78
N PRO A 516 15.93 24.77 15.25
CA PRO A 516 16.42 25.39 16.48
C PRO A 516 16.43 26.93 16.43
N HIS A 517 16.49 27.50 15.22
CA HIS A 517 16.44 28.96 15.01
C HIS A 517 15.01 29.50 14.98
N TYR A 518 14.02 28.63 14.96
CA TYR A 518 12.61 29.02 15.10
C TYR A 518 12.33 29.34 16.59
N GLY A 519 13.08 30.30 17.09
CA GLY A 519 12.82 30.91 18.35
C GLY A 519 11.51 31.69 18.25
N VAL A 520 10.82 31.80 19.37
CA VAL A 520 9.71 32.73 19.55
C VAL A 520 10.17 34.08 18.98
N GLU A 521 9.82 34.40 17.73
CA GLU A 521 9.84 35.79 17.32
C GLU A 521 8.77 36.49 18.14
N GLU A 522 9.20 37.06 19.24
CA GLU A 522 8.42 38.07 19.92
C GLU A 522 8.21 39.21 18.92
N TYR A 523 7.06 39.25 18.29
CA TYR A 523 6.60 40.44 17.60
C TYR A 523 6.39 41.51 18.67
N GLN A 524 7.49 42.18 19.02
CA GLN A 524 7.45 43.34 19.89
C GLN A 524 6.76 44.49 19.12
N ASN A 525 5.67 45.02 19.71
CA ASN A 525 5.07 46.32 19.47
C ASN A 525 3.84 46.45 18.55
N GLN A 526 2.99 45.46 18.43
CA GLN A 526 1.59 45.81 18.11
C GLN A 526 0.67 45.45 19.28
N GLU A 527 0.06 46.48 19.88
CA GLU A 527 -0.99 46.27 20.86
C GLU A 527 -2.13 45.49 20.21
N PHE A 528 -2.38 44.28 20.70
CA PHE A 528 -3.44 43.40 20.20
C PHE A 528 -4.62 43.30 21.17
N ALA A 529 -4.50 43.93 22.35
CA ALA A 529 -5.55 43.94 23.37
C ALA A 529 -5.53 45.20 24.19
N TYR A 530 -6.67 45.56 24.75
CA TYR A 530 -6.81 46.64 25.73
C TYR A 530 -7.77 46.24 26.86
N TYR A 531 -7.62 46.83 28.03
CA TYR A 531 -8.52 46.64 29.18
C TYR A 531 -9.54 47.74 29.23
N SER A 532 -10.83 47.41 29.33
CA SER A 532 -11.93 48.37 29.53
C SER A 532 -13.11 47.68 30.20
N ASN A 533 -13.76 48.38 31.13
CA ASN A 533 -15.00 47.93 31.77
C ASN A 533 -14.95 46.53 32.43
N GLY A 534 -13.83 46.16 33.00
CA GLY A 534 -13.69 44.85 33.66
C GLY A 534 -13.43 43.71 32.70
N GLU A 535 -13.07 43.99 31.44
CA GLU A 535 -12.77 43.00 30.42
C GLU A 535 -11.50 43.34 29.64
N ILE A 536 -10.81 42.31 29.20
CA ILE A 536 -9.72 42.39 28.23
C ILE A 536 -10.32 42.19 26.85
N HIS A 537 -10.24 43.21 25.99
CA HIS A 537 -10.73 43.18 24.61
C HIS A 537 -9.60 42.92 23.64
N LEU A 538 -9.80 41.94 22.73
CA LEU A 538 -8.87 41.63 21.63
C LEU A 538 -9.22 42.47 20.39
N VAL A 539 -8.21 43.07 19.78
CA VAL A 539 -8.37 43.93 18.58
C VAL A 539 -8.46 43.12 17.28
N ALA A 540 -8.06 41.83 17.28
CA ALA A 540 -8.03 40.99 16.10
C ALA A 540 -9.05 39.85 16.16
N ASP A 541 -9.69 39.57 15.01
CA ASP A 541 -10.66 38.51 14.78
C ASP A 541 -9.96 37.22 14.30
N ASN A 542 -9.23 36.53 15.16
CA ASN A 542 -8.61 35.28 14.80
C ASN A 542 -9.38 34.08 15.36
N LYS A 543 -10.03 33.32 14.47
CA LYS A 543 -10.86 32.17 14.85
C LYS A 543 -10.08 31.03 15.51
N ASP A 544 -8.77 30.96 15.28
CA ASP A 544 -7.88 29.92 15.78
C ASP A 544 -6.84 30.42 16.79
N ALA A 545 -6.99 31.62 17.30
CA ALA A 545 -6.10 32.18 18.31
C ALA A 545 -6.42 31.66 19.71
N SER A 546 -5.39 31.50 20.54
CA SER A 546 -5.55 31.28 21.98
C SER A 546 -4.87 32.40 22.78
N LEU A 547 -5.57 32.89 23.82
CA LEU A 547 -5.06 33.90 24.70
C LEU A 547 -4.75 33.30 26.07
N GLN A 548 -3.58 33.63 26.60
CA GLN A 548 -3.20 33.39 27.99
C GLN A 548 -3.02 34.70 28.69
N VAL A 549 -3.57 34.82 29.90
CA VAL A 549 -3.30 35.92 30.83
C VAL A 549 -2.39 35.36 31.93
N ILE A 550 -1.22 35.96 32.09
CA ILE A 550 -0.15 35.47 32.96
C ILE A 550 0.12 36.53 34.01
N ASP A 551 0.13 36.18 35.28
CA ASP A 551 0.48 37.09 36.38
C ASP A 551 2.00 37.32 36.44
N MET A 552 2.42 38.27 37.27
CA MET A 552 3.83 38.64 37.44
C MET A 552 4.68 37.54 38.09
N MET A 553 4.06 36.48 38.59
CA MET A 553 4.76 35.28 39.10
C MET A 553 4.92 34.18 38.01
N GLY A 554 4.47 34.47 36.77
CA GLY A 554 4.56 33.55 35.65
C GLY A 554 3.41 32.51 35.60
N ARG A 555 2.38 32.60 36.44
CA ARG A 555 1.26 31.68 36.46
C ARG A 555 0.20 32.13 35.46
N VAL A 556 -0.27 31.19 34.65
CA VAL A 556 -1.40 31.40 33.75
C VAL A 556 -2.68 31.48 34.62
N VAL A 557 -3.30 32.63 34.69
CA VAL A 557 -4.51 32.89 35.48
C VAL A 557 -5.78 32.73 34.64
N VAL A 558 -5.69 32.95 33.33
CA VAL A 558 -6.76 32.68 32.36
C VAL A 558 -6.16 32.14 31.10
N SER A 559 -6.84 31.13 30.51
CA SER A 559 -6.53 30.62 29.19
C SER A 559 -7.83 30.42 28.41
N VAL A 560 -7.96 31.09 27.27
CA VAL A 560 -9.13 31.00 26.38
C VAL A 560 -8.69 30.75 24.95
N GLY A 561 -9.46 29.96 24.22
CA GLY A 561 -9.21 29.64 22.81
C GLY A 561 -10.45 29.91 21.95
N GLY A 562 -10.24 30.01 20.64
CA GLY A 562 -11.30 30.24 19.66
C GLY A 562 -11.63 31.72 19.46
N PRO A 563 -12.76 32.08 18.84
CA PRO A 563 -13.11 33.43 18.45
C PRO A 563 -13.54 34.32 19.64
N THR A 564 -12.72 34.33 20.68
CA THR A 564 -12.99 35.12 21.87
C THR A 564 -12.57 36.56 21.61
N ARG A 565 -13.52 37.50 21.68
CA ARG A 565 -13.25 38.94 21.55
C ARG A 565 -13.05 39.65 22.88
N CYS A 566 -13.60 39.10 23.96
CA CYS A 566 -13.53 39.67 25.30
C CYS A 566 -13.24 38.56 26.32
N VAL A 567 -12.41 38.89 27.32
CA VAL A 567 -12.09 38.02 28.45
C VAL A 567 -12.45 38.77 29.73
N PRO A 568 -13.45 38.29 30.51
CA PRO A 568 -13.80 38.90 31.79
C PRO A 568 -12.63 38.80 32.77
N THR A 569 -12.38 39.90 33.52
CA THR A 569 -11.35 39.92 34.55
C THR A 569 -11.92 39.70 35.96
N SER A 570 -13.18 39.27 36.05
CA SER A 570 -13.82 38.92 37.32
C SER A 570 -13.06 37.78 38.02
N GLY A 571 -12.50 38.08 39.18
CA GLY A 571 -11.62 37.13 39.90
C GLY A 571 -10.12 37.39 39.76
N MET A 572 -9.72 38.35 38.94
CA MET A 572 -8.34 38.85 38.89
C MET A 572 -8.16 40.03 39.87
N THR A 573 -7.00 40.09 40.51
CA THR A 573 -6.65 41.24 41.36
C THR A 573 -6.12 42.38 40.49
N ALA A 574 -6.37 43.62 40.89
CA ALA A 574 -5.75 44.76 40.24
C ALA A 574 -4.23 44.60 40.22
N GLY A 575 -3.64 44.79 39.04
CA GLY A 575 -2.20 44.55 38.87
C GLY A 575 -1.76 44.52 37.43
N VAL A 576 -0.49 44.15 37.25
CA VAL A 576 0.13 43.99 35.93
C VAL A 576 0.07 42.52 35.52
N TYR A 577 -0.35 42.29 34.28
CA TYR A 577 -0.42 40.99 33.67
C TYR A 577 0.29 41.00 32.32
N VAL A 578 0.72 39.82 31.88
CA VAL A 578 1.25 39.60 30.55
C VAL A 578 0.20 38.83 29.76
N LEU A 579 -0.21 39.36 28.63
CA LEU A 579 -1.05 38.69 27.65
C LEU A 579 -0.14 37.97 26.66
N ARG A 580 -0.44 36.73 26.40
CA ARG A 580 0.23 35.90 25.38
C ARG A 580 -0.82 35.42 24.41
N LEU A 581 -0.80 35.94 23.18
CA LEU A 581 -1.69 35.55 22.10
C LEU A 581 -0.93 34.60 21.16
N ILE A 582 -1.49 33.45 20.93
CA ILE A 582 -0.92 32.38 20.08
C ILE A 582 -1.83 32.22 18.87
N GLU A 583 -1.30 32.50 17.69
CA GLU A 583 -1.99 32.46 16.40
C GLU A 583 -1.20 31.56 15.43
N GLY A 584 -1.55 30.27 15.34
CA GLY A 584 -0.75 29.32 14.57
C GLY A 584 0.70 29.26 15.05
N ASN A 585 1.65 29.67 14.22
CA ASN A 585 3.07 29.75 14.56
C ASN A 585 3.51 31.08 15.18
N CYS A 586 2.63 32.08 15.24
CA CYS A 586 2.94 33.39 15.78
C CYS A 586 2.56 33.49 17.27
N VAL A 587 3.46 34.01 18.09
CA VAL A 587 3.19 34.34 19.48
C VAL A 587 3.38 35.84 19.66
N ARG A 588 2.32 36.55 20.10
CA ARG A 588 2.38 37.97 20.46
C ARG A 588 2.29 38.12 21.97
N VAL A 589 3.09 38.99 22.52
CA VAL A 589 3.12 39.25 23.97
C VAL A 589 2.85 40.71 24.19
N GLN A 590 1.96 41.01 25.11
CA GLN A 590 1.61 42.38 25.48
C GLN A 590 1.43 42.50 27.00
N LYS A 591 1.97 43.56 27.58
CA LYS A 591 1.72 43.89 28.98
C LYS A 591 0.39 44.64 29.09
N ILE A 592 -0.43 44.29 30.08
CA ILE A 592 -1.70 44.96 30.37
C ILE A 592 -1.80 45.28 31.87
N VAL A 593 -2.50 46.36 32.20
CA VAL A 593 -2.78 46.73 33.57
C VAL A 593 -4.28 46.57 33.80
N ILE A 594 -4.65 45.82 34.81
CA ILE A 594 -6.02 45.64 35.29
C ILE A 594 -6.19 46.49 36.52
N ASN A 595 -7.18 47.38 36.54
CA ASN A 595 -7.46 48.32 37.61
C ASN A 595 -8.63 47.86 38.48
#